data_8cdec2dcd210e491384355f47f287125
#
_entry.id   8cdec2dcd210e491384355f47f287125
#
_cell.length_a   1.000
_cell.length_b   1.000
_cell.length_c   1.000
_cell.angle_alpha   90.00
_cell.angle_beta   90.00
_cell.angle_gamma   90.00
#
_symmetry.space_group_name_H-M   'P 1'
#
loop_
_entity.id
_entity.type
_entity.pdbx_description
1 polymer ?
#
loop_
_entity_poly.entity_id
_entity_poly.type
_entity_poly.pdbx_seq_one_letter_code
_entity_poly.pdbx_strand_id
1 'polypeptide(L)'
;MIAREMAVPVRIIVREGYTPPMVTGIKVVLASVATALAVYQLVLAAVGYGKLRPRFLERRPAFRAHRASGDTIAVLLVLVAVLCVSYFEIEDDAAFHAVTGAALIAVLAVKVAVLRWFHGASRFLPALGISVFVLLAVTWASSAGAWLA
;
A
#
# COMPACT_ATOMS: atom_id res chain seq x y z
N MET A 1 -2.76 61.30 -12.85
CA MET A 1 -3.74 60.34 -13.33
C MET A 1 -3.02 59.00 -13.39
N ILE A 2 -3.12 58.24 -12.25
CA ILE A 2 -2.29 57.07 -12.02
C ILE A 2 -3.17 55.85 -12.28
N ALA A 3 -2.82 55.12 -13.37
CA ALA A 3 -3.44 53.84 -13.71
C ALA A 3 -3.08 52.81 -12.65
N ARG A 4 -4.04 52.46 -11.80
CA ARG A 4 -3.96 51.39 -10.86
C ARG A 4 -4.18 50.07 -11.61
N GLU A 5 -3.10 49.41 -11.99
CA GLU A 5 -3.10 48.05 -12.50
C GLU A 5 -3.76 47.16 -11.46
N MET A 6 -4.98 46.71 -11.80
CA MET A 6 -5.68 45.69 -11.02
C MET A 6 -5.00 44.34 -11.31
N ALA A 7 -4.01 44.00 -10.48
CA ALA A 7 -3.53 42.65 -10.41
C ALA A 7 -4.70 41.78 -9.94
N VAL A 8 -5.35 41.09 -10.87
CA VAL A 8 -6.31 40.03 -10.57
C VAL A 8 -5.52 38.92 -9.89
N PRO A 9 -5.71 38.63 -8.61
CA PRO A 9 -5.05 37.49 -8.00
C PRO A 9 -5.57 36.24 -8.75
N VAL A 10 -4.68 35.51 -9.39
CA VAL A 10 -4.98 34.16 -9.88
C VAL A 10 -5.27 33.33 -8.64
N ARG A 11 -6.50 33.35 -8.16
CA ARG A 11 -7.00 32.34 -7.24
C ARG A 11 -6.99 31.04 -8.01
N ILE A 12 -5.96 30.23 -7.78
CA ILE A 12 -6.04 28.80 -8.04
C ILE A 12 -7.21 28.34 -7.16
N ILE A 13 -8.39 28.24 -7.75
CA ILE A 13 -9.54 27.61 -7.12
C ILE A 13 -9.14 26.12 -7.10
N VAL A 14 -8.42 25.72 -6.05
CA VAL A 14 -8.38 24.32 -5.66
C VAL A 14 -9.83 24.01 -5.31
N ARG A 15 -10.53 23.35 -6.20
CA ARG A 15 -11.88 22.87 -5.98
C ARG A 15 -11.75 21.86 -4.85
N GLU A 16 -12.09 22.31 -3.63
CA GLU A 16 -12.20 21.41 -2.49
C GLU A 16 -13.07 20.22 -2.92
N GLY A 17 -12.54 19.00 -2.72
CA GLY A 17 -13.24 17.74 -3.02
C GLY A 17 -13.14 17.22 -4.49
N TYR A 18 -12.44 17.87 -5.43
CA TYR A 18 -12.27 17.32 -6.77
C TYR A 18 -10.98 16.51 -6.90
N THR A 19 -11.07 15.20 -6.74
CA THR A 19 -9.98 14.29 -7.10
C THR A 19 -10.08 13.95 -8.59
N PRO A 20 -9.03 14.21 -9.40
CA PRO A 20 -9.06 13.86 -10.82
C PRO A 20 -9.33 12.35 -10.99
N PRO A 21 -10.26 11.94 -11.87
CA PRO A 21 -10.61 10.52 -12.06
C PRO A 21 -9.40 9.66 -12.45
N MET A 22 -8.42 10.26 -13.13
CA MET A 22 -7.15 9.61 -13.45
C MET A 22 -6.35 9.23 -12.21
N VAL A 23 -6.29 10.09 -11.18
CA VAL A 23 -5.56 9.79 -9.92
C VAL A 23 -6.25 8.66 -9.16
N THR A 24 -7.58 8.66 -9.11
CA THR A 24 -8.35 7.57 -8.52
C THR A 24 -8.10 6.25 -9.25
N GLY A 25 -8.12 6.24 -10.58
CA GLY A 25 -7.80 5.06 -11.38
C GLY A 25 -6.40 4.53 -11.12
N ILE A 26 -5.39 5.40 -11.09
CA ILE A 26 -4.00 5.01 -10.77
C ILE A 26 -3.92 4.39 -9.38
N LYS A 27 -4.55 5.00 -8.37
CA LYS A 27 -4.58 4.47 -6.99
C LYS A 27 -5.18 3.07 -6.95
N VAL A 28 -6.33 2.85 -7.59
CA VAL A 28 -7.02 1.56 -7.64
C VAL A 28 -6.15 0.49 -8.31
N VAL A 29 -5.53 0.80 -9.44
CA VAL A 29 -4.63 -0.12 -10.14
C VAL A 29 -3.44 -0.49 -9.27
N LEU A 30 -2.73 0.50 -8.70
CA LEU A 30 -1.57 0.25 -7.84
C LEU A 30 -1.93 -0.58 -6.61
N ALA A 31 -3.04 -0.27 -5.94
CA ALA A 31 -3.53 -1.01 -4.77
C ALA A 31 -3.90 -2.45 -5.14
N SER A 32 -4.55 -2.66 -6.29
CA SER A 32 -4.94 -4.00 -6.77
C SER A 32 -3.71 -4.83 -7.14
N VAL A 33 -2.71 -4.24 -7.81
CA VAL A 33 -1.44 -4.91 -8.11
C VAL A 33 -0.70 -5.28 -6.81
N ALA A 34 -0.64 -4.38 -5.84
CA ALA A 34 -0.02 -4.65 -4.54
C ALA A 34 -0.73 -5.81 -3.81
N THR A 35 -2.06 -5.85 -3.85
CA THR A 35 -2.87 -6.93 -3.26
C THR A 35 -2.64 -8.27 -3.96
N ALA A 36 -2.60 -8.30 -5.30
CA ALA A 36 -2.30 -9.51 -6.05
C ALA A 36 -0.89 -10.04 -5.75
N LEU A 37 0.10 -9.15 -5.67
CA LEU A 37 1.47 -9.51 -5.26
C LEU A 37 1.52 -10.02 -3.82
N ALA A 38 0.69 -9.48 -2.91
CA ALA A 38 0.62 -9.96 -1.53
C ALA A 38 0.06 -11.38 -1.45
N VAL A 39 -0.96 -11.72 -2.25
CA VAL A 39 -1.45 -13.11 -2.40
C VAL A 39 -0.34 -14.02 -2.91
N TYR A 40 0.36 -13.59 -3.96
CA TYR A 40 1.51 -14.34 -4.50
C TYR A 40 2.59 -14.57 -3.43
N GLN A 41 2.85 -13.59 -2.57
CA GLN A 41 3.78 -13.71 -1.44
C GLN A 41 3.38 -14.78 -0.43
N LEU A 42 2.08 -14.95 -0.15
CA LEU A 42 1.62 -16.03 0.73
C LEU A 42 1.96 -17.42 0.15
N VAL A 43 1.77 -17.59 -1.16
CA VAL A 43 2.14 -18.83 -1.86
C VAL A 43 3.66 -19.07 -1.76
N LEU A 44 4.47 -18.05 -2.05
CA LEU A 44 5.93 -18.14 -1.95
C LEU A 44 6.40 -18.48 -0.53
N ALA A 45 5.77 -17.86 0.48
CA ALA A 45 6.06 -18.16 1.88
C ALA A 45 5.70 -19.61 2.22
N ALA A 46 4.52 -20.09 1.79
CA ALA A 46 4.10 -21.47 2.03
C ALA A 46 5.06 -22.50 1.39
N VAL A 47 5.58 -22.20 0.19
CA VAL A 47 6.62 -23.04 -0.46
C VAL A 47 7.94 -22.93 0.31
N GLY A 48 8.37 -21.73 0.67
CA GLY A 48 9.61 -21.49 1.42
C GLY A 48 9.63 -22.22 2.76
N TYR A 49 8.53 -22.18 3.50
CA TYR A 49 8.36 -22.92 4.76
C TYR A 49 8.09 -24.43 4.56
N GLY A 50 7.99 -24.91 3.31
CA GLY A 50 7.79 -26.33 2.99
C GLY A 50 6.38 -26.85 3.27
N LYS A 51 5.41 -25.94 3.44
CA LYS A 51 3.98 -26.29 3.57
C LYS A 51 3.38 -26.70 2.21
N LEU A 52 3.83 -26.07 1.13
CA LEU A 52 3.52 -26.44 -0.25
C LEU A 52 4.78 -26.94 -0.94
N ARG A 53 4.64 -27.96 -1.79
CA ARG A 53 5.74 -28.58 -2.56
C ARG A 53 5.35 -28.71 -4.05
N PRO A 54 5.17 -27.59 -4.75
CA PRO A 54 4.90 -27.66 -6.18
C PRO A 54 6.14 -28.19 -6.92
N ARG A 55 5.92 -29.04 -7.92
CA ARG A 55 7.01 -29.67 -8.68
C ARG A 55 7.93 -28.71 -9.42
N PHE A 56 7.43 -27.49 -9.70
CA PHE A 56 8.11 -26.47 -10.51
C PHE A 56 8.78 -25.35 -9.69
N LEU A 57 8.65 -25.34 -8.36
CA LEU A 57 9.19 -24.28 -7.53
C LEU A 57 9.94 -24.82 -6.31
N GLU A 58 11.26 -24.69 -6.33
CA GLU A 58 12.14 -25.06 -5.21
C GLU A 58 12.13 -23.99 -4.12
N ARG A 59 12.54 -24.37 -2.90
CA ARG A 59 12.57 -23.50 -1.73
C ARG A 59 13.47 -22.27 -1.88
N ARG A 60 14.70 -22.46 -2.41
CA ARG A 60 15.67 -21.36 -2.54
C ARG A 60 15.21 -20.26 -3.51
N PRO A 61 14.73 -20.57 -4.75
CA PRO A 61 14.13 -19.56 -5.61
C PRO A 61 12.88 -18.92 -5.01
N ALA A 62 12.03 -19.70 -4.30
CA ALA A 62 10.85 -19.15 -3.64
C ALA A 62 11.19 -18.06 -2.59
N PHE A 63 12.22 -18.27 -1.76
CA PHE A 63 12.67 -17.25 -0.80
C PHE A 63 13.22 -15.99 -1.48
N ARG A 64 13.97 -16.14 -2.58
CA ARG A 64 14.48 -14.99 -3.34
C ARG A 64 13.34 -14.19 -3.97
N ALA A 65 12.41 -14.87 -4.61
CA ALA A 65 11.22 -14.27 -5.19
C ALA A 65 10.36 -13.57 -4.12
N HIS A 66 10.17 -14.21 -2.94
CA HIS A 66 9.44 -13.62 -1.81
C HIS A 66 10.10 -12.32 -1.34
N ARG A 67 11.42 -12.27 -1.24
CA ARG A 67 12.14 -11.05 -0.84
C ARG A 67 11.99 -9.94 -1.87
N ALA A 68 12.24 -10.24 -3.15
CA ALA A 68 12.14 -9.26 -4.24
C ALA A 68 10.72 -8.70 -4.38
N SER A 69 9.69 -9.57 -4.38
CA SER A 69 8.29 -9.12 -4.45
C SER A 69 7.85 -8.36 -3.20
N GLY A 70 8.46 -8.65 -2.02
CA GLY A 70 8.24 -7.90 -0.80
C GLY A 70 8.71 -6.45 -0.87
N ASP A 71 9.89 -6.24 -1.43
CA ASP A 71 10.43 -4.90 -1.65
C ASP A 71 9.55 -4.12 -2.65
N THR A 72 9.09 -4.78 -3.72
CA THR A 72 8.16 -4.19 -4.69
C THR A 72 6.84 -3.77 -4.04
N ILE A 73 6.23 -4.63 -3.21
CA ILE A 73 5.00 -4.29 -2.47
C ILE A 73 5.23 -3.10 -1.55
N ALA A 74 6.35 -3.06 -0.83
CA ALA A 74 6.65 -1.94 0.07
C ALA A 74 6.71 -0.62 -0.69
N VAL A 75 7.36 -0.57 -1.86
CA VAL A 75 7.40 0.62 -2.72
C VAL A 75 6.00 1.00 -3.21
N LEU A 76 5.21 0.03 -3.69
CA LEU A 76 3.83 0.30 -4.15
C LEU A 76 2.95 0.86 -3.03
N LEU A 77 3.04 0.31 -1.81
CA LEU A 77 2.27 0.78 -0.67
C LEU A 77 2.65 2.20 -0.25
N VAL A 78 3.95 2.54 -0.28
CA VAL A 78 4.40 3.91 -0.03
C VAL A 78 3.87 4.86 -1.09
N LEU A 79 3.93 4.50 -2.38
CA LEU A 79 3.37 5.31 -3.46
C LEU A 79 1.87 5.54 -3.30
N VAL A 80 1.10 4.48 -2.99
CA VAL A 80 -0.34 4.60 -2.73
C VAL A 80 -0.60 5.48 -1.51
N ALA A 81 0.16 5.34 -0.43
CA ALA A 81 0.02 6.18 0.77
C ALA A 81 0.29 7.66 0.45
N VAL A 82 1.34 7.96 -0.32
CA VAL A 82 1.64 9.33 -0.76
C VAL A 82 0.48 9.89 -1.60
N LEU A 83 -0.04 9.12 -2.56
CA LEU A 83 -1.20 9.54 -3.35
C LEU A 83 -2.42 9.81 -2.46
N CYS A 84 -2.70 8.93 -1.49
CA CYS A 84 -3.82 9.13 -0.57
C CYS A 84 -3.68 10.43 0.23
N VAL A 85 -2.50 10.68 0.81
CA VAL A 85 -2.28 11.88 1.64
C VAL A 85 -2.25 13.15 0.78
N SER A 86 -1.78 13.08 -0.48
CA SER A 86 -1.61 14.28 -1.32
C SER A 86 -2.88 14.71 -2.06
N TYR A 87 -3.81 13.79 -2.33
CA TYR A 87 -4.94 14.05 -3.23
C TYR A 87 -6.31 13.73 -2.64
N PHE A 88 -6.37 13.08 -1.48
CA PHE A 88 -7.63 12.70 -0.87
C PHE A 88 -7.75 13.33 0.52
N GLU A 89 -8.83 14.06 0.74
CA GLU A 89 -9.18 14.55 2.08
C GLU A 89 -9.68 13.39 2.94
N ILE A 90 -9.42 13.48 4.24
CA ILE A 90 -9.92 12.52 5.21
C ILE A 90 -11.31 13.02 5.63
N GLU A 91 -12.33 12.61 4.89
CA GLU A 91 -13.72 12.77 5.27
C GLU A 91 -14.11 11.70 6.31
N ASP A 92 -15.18 11.93 7.06
CA ASP A 92 -15.62 11.01 8.12
C ASP A 92 -15.90 9.60 7.57
N ASP A 93 -16.45 9.50 6.37
CA ASP A 93 -16.71 8.23 5.68
C ASP A 93 -15.43 7.47 5.29
N ALA A 94 -14.31 8.19 5.15
CA ALA A 94 -13.00 7.61 4.85
C ALA A 94 -12.17 7.27 6.10
N ALA A 95 -12.66 7.59 7.30
CA ALA A 95 -11.90 7.42 8.55
C ALA A 95 -11.45 5.96 8.76
N PHE A 96 -12.30 4.98 8.48
CA PHE A 96 -11.96 3.56 8.58
C PHE A 96 -10.82 3.18 7.63
N HIS A 97 -10.86 3.64 6.38
CA HIS A 97 -9.80 3.44 5.40
C HIS A 97 -8.48 4.12 5.84
N ALA A 98 -8.55 5.33 6.36
CA ALA A 98 -7.38 6.07 6.82
C ALA A 98 -6.70 5.37 8.02
N VAL A 99 -7.48 4.92 9.01
CA VAL A 99 -6.97 4.20 10.18
C VAL A 99 -6.33 2.86 9.77
N THR A 100 -7.00 2.06 8.94
CA THR A 100 -6.47 0.77 8.48
C THR A 100 -5.23 0.95 7.60
N GLY A 101 -5.20 1.98 6.75
CA GLY A 101 -4.05 2.34 5.93
C GLY A 101 -2.86 2.80 6.78
N ALA A 102 -3.08 3.65 7.79
CA ALA A 102 -2.03 4.07 8.72
C ALA A 102 -1.47 2.88 9.51
N ALA A 103 -2.33 1.98 10.01
CA ALA A 103 -1.93 0.75 10.68
C ALA A 103 -1.09 -0.15 9.74
N LEU A 104 -1.49 -0.29 8.47
CA LEU A 104 -0.75 -1.04 7.46
C LEU A 104 0.68 -0.50 7.30
N ILE A 105 0.83 0.81 7.13
CA ILE A 105 2.15 1.45 6.97
C ILE A 105 2.98 1.28 8.24
N ALA A 106 2.39 1.43 9.43
CA ALA A 106 3.09 1.24 10.70
C ALA A 106 3.61 -0.21 10.85
N VAL A 107 2.79 -1.22 10.59
CA VAL A 107 3.19 -2.63 10.66
C VAL A 107 4.24 -2.96 9.60
N LEU A 108 4.13 -2.39 8.39
CA LEU A 108 5.13 -2.53 7.34
C LEU A 108 6.48 -1.94 7.78
N ALA A 109 6.48 -0.74 8.37
CA ALA A 109 7.68 -0.11 8.89
C ALA A 109 8.35 -0.95 9.99
N VAL A 110 7.57 -1.50 10.94
CA VAL A 110 8.07 -2.42 11.95
C VAL A 110 8.68 -3.67 11.31
N LYS A 111 8.01 -4.27 10.31
CA LYS A 111 8.54 -5.44 9.59
C LYS A 111 9.88 -5.13 8.92
N VAL A 112 10.01 -3.97 8.25
CA VAL A 112 11.26 -3.53 7.62
C VAL A 112 12.33 -3.29 8.68
N ALA A 113 12.00 -2.66 9.81
CA ALA A 113 12.92 -2.44 10.92
C ALA A 113 13.45 -3.76 11.51
N VAL A 114 12.58 -4.75 11.71
CA VAL A 114 12.98 -6.10 12.18
C VAL A 114 13.91 -6.76 11.18
N LEU A 115 13.62 -6.66 9.88
CA LEU A 115 14.47 -7.24 8.84
C LEU A 115 15.86 -6.59 8.77
N ARG A 116 15.96 -5.28 9.02
CA ARG A 116 17.22 -4.54 8.82
C ARG A 116 18.06 -4.40 10.08
N TRP A 117 17.40 -4.22 11.23
CA TRP A 117 18.10 -3.83 12.46
C TRP A 117 17.90 -4.80 13.63
N PHE A 118 16.75 -5.47 13.70
CA PHE A 118 16.39 -6.30 14.88
C PHE A 118 16.37 -7.79 14.54
N HIS A 119 17.52 -8.34 14.13
CA HIS A 119 17.64 -9.76 13.71
C HIS A 119 17.17 -10.75 14.78
N GLY A 120 17.31 -10.42 16.09
CA GLY A 120 16.81 -11.24 17.20
C GLY A 120 15.28 -11.36 17.24
N ALA A 121 14.55 -10.44 16.60
CA ALA A 121 13.09 -10.44 16.51
C ALA A 121 12.57 -11.15 15.24
N SER A 122 13.43 -11.83 14.47
CA SER A 122 13.07 -12.50 13.21
C SER A 122 11.97 -13.56 13.36
N ARG A 123 11.79 -14.14 14.58
CA ARG A 123 10.69 -15.06 14.91
C ARG A 123 9.30 -14.45 14.70
N PHE A 124 9.17 -13.12 14.74
CA PHE A 124 7.90 -12.41 14.56
C PHE A 124 7.59 -12.09 13.09
N LEU A 125 8.54 -12.27 12.15
CA LEU A 125 8.36 -11.97 10.73
C LEU A 125 7.16 -12.65 10.08
N PRO A 126 6.84 -13.94 10.38
CA PRO A 126 5.64 -14.57 9.83
C PRO A 126 4.36 -13.87 10.29
N ALA A 127 4.26 -13.53 11.58
CA ALA A 127 3.10 -12.84 12.14
C ALA A 127 2.96 -11.43 11.53
N LEU A 128 4.06 -10.66 11.46
CA LEU A 128 4.07 -9.35 10.80
C LEU A 128 3.67 -9.45 9.32
N GLY A 129 4.11 -10.50 8.62
CA GLY A 129 3.73 -10.76 7.23
C GLY A 129 2.23 -10.98 7.06
N ILE A 130 1.63 -11.78 7.93
CA ILE A 130 0.17 -12.03 7.95
C ILE A 130 -0.59 -10.74 8.29
N SER A 131 -0.13 -9.98 9.30
CA SER A 131 -0.77 -8.71 9.68
C SER A 131 -0.76 -7.69 8.52
N VAL A 132 0.37 -7.55 7.81
CA VAL A 132 0.46 -6.69 6.60
C VAL A 132 -0.53 -7.16 5.55
N PHE A 133 -0.64 -8.47 5.31
CA PHE A 133 -1.57 -9.02 4.33
C PHE A 133 -3.03 -8.73 4.69
N VAL A 134 -3.43 -8.99 5.95
CA VAL A 134 -4.81 -8.76 6.42
C VAL A 134 -5.16 -7.27 6.35
N LEU A 135 -4.29 -6.40 6.84
CA LEU A 135 -4.50 -4.95 6.80
C LEU A 135 -4.59 -4.44 5.35
N LEU A 136 -3.73 -4.94 4.45
CA LEU A 136 -3.80 -4.60 3.04
C LEU A 136 -5.13 -5.03 2.40
N ALA A 137 -5.58 -6.27 2.67
CA ALA A 137 -6.85 -6.77 2.15
C ALA A 137 -8.05 -5.95 2.64
N VAL A 138 -8.07 -5.59 3.94
CA VAL A 138 -9.12 -4.74 4.53
C VAL A 138 -9.09 -3.34 3.95
N THR A 139 -7.90 -2.72 3.86
CA THR A 139 -7.73 -1.38 3.30
C THR A 139 -8.11 -1.35 1.81
N TRP A 140 -7.76 -2.38 1.05
CA TRP A 140 -8.15 -2.51 -0.36
C TRP A 140 -9.67 -2.68 -0.51
N ALA A 141 -10.28 -3.56 0.29
CA ALA A 141 -11.72 -3.81 0.23
C ALA A 141 -12.55 -2.57 0.60
N SER A 142 -12.09 -1.77 1.56
CA SER A 142 -12.78 -0.54 1.98
C SER A 142 -12.70 0.61 0.96
N SER A 143 -11.87 0.51 -0.07
CA SER A 143 -11.69 1.56 -1.08
C SER A 143 -11.83 1.02 -2.50
N ALA A 144 -10.82 0.30 -2.99
CA ALA A 144 -10.79 -0.21 -4.36
C ALA A 144 -11.85 -1.28 -4.60
N GLY A 145 -12.13 -2.14 -3.60
CA GLY A 145 -13.18 -3.15 -3.68
C GLY A 145 -14.55 -2.52 -3.85
N ALA A 146 -14.87 -1.47 -3.08
CA ALA A 146 -16.11 -0.74 -3.20
C ALA A 146 -16.27 0.02 -4.54
N TRP A 147 -15.16 0.43 -5.15
CA TRP A 147 -15.19 1.09 -6.47
C TRP A 147 -15.42 0.11 -7.63
N LEU A 148 -15.04 -1.17 -7.46
CA LEU A 148 -15.14 -2.22 -8.48
C LEU A 148 -16.48 -2.99 -8.42
N ALA A 149 -17.23 -2.86 -7.32
CA ALA A 149 -18.53 -3.50 -7.10
C ALA A 149 -19.67 -2.67 -7.71
#